data_2478a7bd6e3e9f74d7608703e37fdbe0
#
_entry.id   2478a7bd6e3e9f74d7608703e37fdbe0
#
_cell.length_a   1.000
_cell.length_b   1.000
_cell.length_c   1.000
_cell.angle_alpha   90.00
_cell.angle_beta   90.00
_cell.angle_gamma   90.00
#
_symmetry.space_group_name_H-M   'P 1'
#
loop_
_entity.id
_entity.type
_entity.pdbx_description
1 polymer ?
#
loop_
_entity_poly.entity_id
_entity_poly.type
_entity_poly.pdbx_seq_one_letter_code
_entity_poly.pdbx_strand_id
1 'polypeptide(L)'
;MWENHGVKTVIRNILLLLLIVILLAGLFFAMLRIREMNKITDQELSELYVQQKQVQDEARQESTASIQAEYDKDMATVAQYLPGIVCWGDNTTAASSGSLNYPYVLQTYINTYLCDIYDFSSTIENAAELPRFNWDEYTVKIPVVNMGAGKESSYTVLGRAGSIPYVTSADMIIPSECLPTPITFSSKGGQVVTPLTGGDAGINPVTIDGVEGTLSINSEDYNYNGTLHYYFTRSTPGAETSIPAGTVIKTAASDLYKDYIHVIFIGVYGEYIGGDDLVQQVRSFLARQVKNPERFIVLGPYINSQYSFSTYQLDAIDTAMMQAFGNRYISVRKYLVGDGYADAGISPTGEDVYYISQNIVPPSFKVASHSEELNSRAHRLIGRLIFNRMQNLGYFDEISDELNLEETTKKILKETPDYFEAIIKNTLK
;
A
#
# COMPACT_ATOMS: atom_id res chain seq x y z
N MET A 1 -37.07 -4.30 -1.36
CA MET A 1 -37.17 -3.40 -0.18
C MET A 1 -35.82 -3.49 0.54
N TRP A 2 -34.87 -2.65 0.17
CA TRP A 2 -33.49 -2.70 0.65
C TRP A 2 -33.39 -1.79 1.87
N GLU A 3 -33.21 -2.36 3.05
CA GLU A 3 -33.01 -1.58 4.28
C GLU A 3 -31.56 -1.13 4.38
N ASN A 4 -31.37 0.15 4.33
CA ASN A 4 -30.11 0.86 4.41
C ASN A 4 -29.58 0.84 5.85
N HIS A 5 -28.77 -0.17 6.23
CA HIS A 5 -28.32 -0.37 7.61
C HIS A 5 -27.40 0.77 8.11
N GLY A 6 -26.50 1.31 7.27
CA GLY A 6 -25.60 2.39 7.64
C GLY A 6 -26.34 3.70 7.94
N VAL A 7 -27.26 4.11 7.08
CA VAL A 7 -28.09 5.31 7.30
C VAL A 7 -28.97 5.18 8.54
N LYS A 8 -29.54 3.99 8.78
CA LYS A 8 -30.35 3.75 10.00
C LYS A 8 -29.51 3.88 11.27
N THR A 9 -28.24 3.43 11.25
CA THR A 9 -27.36 3.53 12.42
C THR A 9 -26.94 4.97 12.66
N VAL A 10 -26.58 5.72 11.61
CA VAL A 10 -26.25 7.16 11.70
C VAL A 10 -27.47 7.94 12.18
N ILE A 11 -28.65 7.72 11.57
CA ILE A 11 -29.90 8.38 12.00
C ILE A 11 -30.22 8.04 13.46
N ARG A 12 -30.06 6.77 13.87
CA ARG A 12 -30.25 6.34 15.27
C ARG A 12 -29.32 7.09 16.22
N ASN A 13 -28.04 7.21 15.88
CA ASN A 13 -27.05 7.92 16.70
C ASN A 13 -27.32 9.43 16.76
N ILE A 14 -27.76 10.04 15.64
CA ILE A 14 -28.20 11.45 15.60
C ILE A 14 -29.46 11.65 16.45
N LEU A 15 -30.44 10.75 16.34
CA LEU A 15 -31.66 10.80 17.16
C LEU A 15 -31.33 10.64 18.64
N LEU A 16 -30.36 9.78 19.00
CA LEU A 16 -29.91 9.60 20.38
C LEU A 16 -29.20 10.85 20.91
N LEU A 17 -28.36 11.50 20.11
CA LEU A 17 -27.71 12.78 20.41
C LEU A 17 -28.74 13.91 20.56
N LEU A 18 -29.71 14.00 19.66
CA LEU A 18 -30.81 14.96 19.73
C LEU A 18 -31.67 14.75 21.01
N LEU A 19 -31.92 13.48 21.35
CA LEU A 19 -32.64 13.12 22.57
C LEU A 19 -31.85 13.56 23.83
N ILE A 20 -30.54 13.34 23.84
CA ILE A 20 -29.65 13.79 24.92
C ILE A 20 -29.65 15.33 25.03
N VAL A 21 -29.57 16.07 23.91
CA VAL A 21 -29.62 17.53 23.92
C VAL A 21 -30.97 18.05 24.43
N ILE A 22 -32.08 17.42 24.02
CA ILE A 22 -33.43 17.78 24.51
C ILE A 22 -33.57 17.47 26.01
N LEU A 23 -33.05 16.33 26.49
CA LEU A 23 -33.03 15.96 27.91
C LEU A 23 -32.18 16.94 28.74
N LEU A 24 -31.03 17.36 28.21
CA LEU A 24 -30.14 18.32 28.87
C LEU A 24 -30.76 19.71 28.91
N ALA A 25 -31.41 20.17 27.82
CA ALA A 25 -32.15 21.42 27.80
C ALA A 25 -33.34 21.38 28.81
N GLY A 26 -34.07 20.27 28.83
CA GLY A 26 -35.17 20.05 29.78
C GLY A 26 -34.72 20.09 31.24
N LEU A 27 -33.59 19.44 31.57
CA LEU A 27 -32.96 19.48 32.90
C LEU A 27 -32.51 20.90 33.27
N PHE A 28 -31.92 21.64 32.33
CA PHE A 28 -31.52 23.04 32.56
C PHE A 28 -32.73 23.96 32.86
N PHE A 29 -33.80 23.85 32.08
CA PHE A 29 -35.05 24.59 32.34
C PHE A 29 -35.70 24.18 33.65
N ALA A 30 -35.69 22.89 33.99
CA ALA A 30 -36.17 22.38 35.27
C ALA A 30 -35.36 22.95 36.47
N MET A 31 -34.02 23.03 36.30
CA MET A 31 -33.14 23.64 37.30
C MET A 31 -33.44 25.14 37.51
N LEU A 32 -33.63 25.88 36.44
CA LEU A 32 -33.99 27.31 36.55
C LEU A 32 -35.34 27.51 37.26
N ARG A 33 -36.33 26.71 36.93
CA ARG A 33 -37.66 26.77 37.54
C ARG A 33 -37.68 26.35 39.01
N ILE A 34 -36.91 25.29 39.36
CA ILE A 34 -36.76 24.85 40.74
C ILE A 34 -36.04 25.94 41.57
N ARG A 35 -35.00 26.60 41.00
CA ARG A 35 -34.29 27.71 41.66
C ARG A 35 -35.19 28.90 41.94
N GLU A 36 -36.05 29.27 41.02
CA GLU A 36 -37.02 30.34 41.17
C GLU A 36 -38.10 29.96 42.20
N MET A 37 -38.53 28.71 42.21
CA MET A 37 -39.64 28.27 43.08
C MET A 37 -39.19 27.91 44.50
N ASN A 38 -38.01 27.33 44.70
CA ASN A 38 -37.60 26.73 45.98
C ASN A 38 -36.32 27.34 46.58
N LYS A 39 -35.71 28.43 46.02
CA LYS A 39 -34.44 29.00 46.51
C LYS A 39 -33.37 27.93 46.71
N ILE A 40 -33.07 27.18 45.64
CA ILE A 40 -32.05 26.10 45.63
C ILE A 40 -30.73 26.66 46.15
N THR A 41 -30.06 25.92 47.08
CA THR A 41 -28.74 26.27 47.59
C THR A 41 -27.64 26.03 46.54
N ASP A 42 -26.51 26.75 46.59
CA ASP A 42 -25.36 26.57 45.69
C ASP A 42 -24.84 25.12 45.72
N GLN A 43 -25.04 24.42 46.84
CA GLN A 43 -24.63 23.02 47.01
C GLN A 43 -25.51 22.08 46.18
N GLU A 44 -26.84 22.25 46.21
CA GLU A 44 -27.78 21.43 45.41
C GLU A 44 -27.57 21.65 43.91
N LEU A 45 -27.25 22.88 43.51
CA LEU A 45 -26.93 23.21 42.12
C LEU A 45 -25.63 22.54 41.68
N SER A 46 -24.62 22.48 42.56
CA SER A 46 -23.34 21.81 42.31
C SER A 46 -23.52 20.28 42.17
N GLU A 47 -24.34 19.68 43.02
CA GLU A 47 -24.65 18.24 42.94
C GLU A 47 -25.39 17.87 41.65
N LEU A 48 -26.35 18.68 41.23
CA LEU A 48 -27.09 18.50 40.00
C LEU A 48 -26.15 18.67 38.76
N TYR A 49 -25.24 19.62 38.81
CA TYR A 49 -24.24 19.79 37.72
C TYR A 49 -23.30 18.60 37.61
N VAL A 50 -22.85 18.05 38.76
CA VAL A 50 -22.01 16.83 38.78
C VAL A 50 -22.76 15.63 38.20
N GLN A 51 -24.04 15.42 38.60
CA GLN A 51 -24.87 14.37 38.04
C GLN A 51 -25.09 14.52 36.54
N GLN A 52 -25.40 15.73 36.09
CA GLN A 52 -25.56 16.02 34.65
C GLN A 52 -24.30 15.71 33.87
N LYS A 53 -23.13 16.12 34.37
CA LYS A 53 -21.84 15.82 33.77
C LYS A 53 -21.57 14.31 33.72
N GLN A 54 -21.90 13.58 34.80
CA GLN A 54 -21.73 12.13 34.85
C GLN A 54 -22.60 11.44 33.78
N VAL A 55 -23.87 11.79 33.68
CA VAL A 55 -24.78 11.25 32.62
C VAL A 55 -24.26 11.55 31.24
N GLN A 56 -23.71 12.75 31.03
CA GLN A 56 -23.12 13.15 29.73
C GLN A 56 -21.86 12.34 29.39
N ASP A 57 -21.01 12.12 30.40
CA ASP A 57 -19.78 11.32 30.22
C ASP A 57 -20.12 9.84 29.98
N GLU A 58 -21.11 9.27 30.66
CA GLU A 58 -21.61 7.90 30.45
C GLU A 58 -22.19 7.74 29.03
N ALA A 59 -23.05 8.65 28.58
CA ALA A 59 -23.61 8.63 27.21
C ALA A 59 -22.53 8.76 26.12
N ARG A 60 -21.50 9.56 26.39
CA ARG A 60 -20.36 9.70 25.50
C ARG A 60 -19.53 8.41 25.41
N GLN A 61 -19.30 7.75 26.55
CA GLN A 61 -18.59 6.46 26.58
C GLN A 61 -19.36 5.37 25.82
N GLU A 62 -20.68 5.30 26.01
CA GLU A 62 -21.53 4.33 25.33
C GLU A 62 -21.54 4.57 23.81
N SER A 63 -21.64 5.83 23.37
CA SER A 63 -21.55 6.21 21.96
C SER A 63 -20.20 5.83 21.36
N THR A 64 -19.10 6.10 22.06
CA THR A 64 -17.74 5.74 21.62
C THR A 64 -17.58 4.22 21.48
N ALA A 65 -18.09 3.45 22.45
CA ALA A 65 -18.03 1.99 22.40
C ALA A 65 -18.82 1.41 21.21
N SER A 66 -19.99 2.00 20.89
CA SER A 66 -20.80 1.58 19.75
C SER A 66 -20.09 1.83 18.42
N ILE A 67 -19.44 2.99 18.26
CA ILE A 67 -18.68 3.34 17.05
C ILE A 67 -17.46 2.42 16.93
N GLN A 68 -16.74 2.16 18.02
CA GLN A 68 -15.62 1.23 18.00
C GLN A 68 -16.05 -0.18 17.55
N ALA A 69 -17.17 -0.68 18.06
CA ALA A 69 -17.66 -2.00 17.67
C ALA A 69 -18.06 -2.08 16.19
N GLU A 70 -18.63 -1.01 15.63
CA GLU A 70 -18.96 -0.93 14.20
C GLU A 70 -17.69 -0.87 13.37
N TYR A 71 -16.72 -0.03 13.73
CA TYR A 71 -15.41 0.03 13.10
C TYR A 71 -14.69 -1.32 13.08
N ASP A 72 -14.65 -2.02 14.23
CA ASP A 72 -14.00 -3.34 14.33
C ASP A 72 -14.67 -4.37 13.42
N LYS A 73 -16.01 -4.32 13.29
CA LYS A 73 -16.78 -5.15 12.36
C LYS A 73 -16.41 -4.85 10.91
N ASP A 74 -16.33 -3.58 10.54
CA ASP A 74 -16.01 -3.17 9.18
C ASP A 74 -14.57 -3.48 8.81
N MET A 75 -13.63 -3.30 9.76
CA MET A 75 -12.24 -3.72 9.57
C MET A 75 -12.10 -5.24 9.42
N ALA A 76 -12.92 -6.03 10.13
CA ALA A 76 -12.96 -7.47 9.94
C ALA A 76 -13.49 -7.84 8.54
N THR A 77 -14.50 -7.13 8.04
CA THR A 77 -15.03 -7.27 6.68
C THR A 77 -13.95 -6.94 5.64
N VAL A 78 -13.24 -5.81 5.81
CA VAL A 78 -12.10 -5.46 4.94
C VAL A 78 -11.04 -6.56 4.94
N ALA A 79 -10.65 -7.05 6.11
CA ALA A 79 -9.63 -8.10 6.23
C ALA A 79 -10.06 -9.41 5.54
N GLN A 80 -11.36 -9.69 5.49
CA GLN A 80 -11.89 -10.87 4.82
C GLN A 80 -11.85 -10.74 3.29
N TYR A 81 -12.27 -9.62 2.72
CA TYR A 81 -12.44 -9.43 1.26
C TYR A 81 -11.22 -8.79 0.59
N LEU A 82 -10.54 -7.87 1.25
CA LEU A 82 -9.36 -7.18 0.75
C LEU A 82 -8.37 -6.91 1.90
N PRO A 83 -7.59 -7.91 2.33
CA PRO A 83 -6.68 -7.76 3.48
C PRO A 83 -5.58 -6.72 3.23
N GLY A 84 -5.25 -6.43 1.97
CA GLY A 84 -4.29 -5.40 1.61
C GLY A 84 -3.81 -5.49 0.18
N ILE A 85 -2.95 -4.54 -0.17
CA ILE A 85 -2.24 -4.49 -1.45
C ILE A 85 -0.75 -4.51 -1.14
N VAL A 86 0.04 -5.22 -1.93
CA VAL A 86 1.49 -5.25 -1.80
C VAL A 86 2.15 -4.87 -3.12
N CYS A 87 3.03 -3.88 -3.07
CA CYS A 87 3.77 -3.37 -4.22
C CYS A 87 5.20 -3.93 -4.21
N TRP A 88 5.53 -4.79 -5.18
CA TRP A 88 6.84 -5.40 -5.32
C TRP A 88 7.62 -4.75 -6.46
N GLY A 89 8.90 -4.52 -6.25
CA GLY A 89 9.75 -3.96 -7.28
C GLY A 89 11.11 -3.49 -6.77
N ASP A 90 11.73 -2.70 -7.61
CA ASP A 90 13.07 -2.10 -7.45
C ASP A 90 13.04 -0.67 -6.90
N ASN A 91 14.00 0.17 -7.28
CA ASN A 91 14.09 1.58 -6.94
C ASN A 91 12.81 2.37 -7.21
N THR A 92 12.11 2.04 -8.30
CA THR A 92 10.89 2.75 -8.68
C THR A 92 9.77 2.51 -7.67
N THR A 93 9.74 1.31 -7.09
CA THR A 93 8.79 0.96 -6.04
C THR A 93 9.25 1.47 -4.67
N ALA A 94 10.55 1.30 -4.35
CA ALA A 94 11.13 1.76 -3.10
C ALA A 94 11.03 3.28 -2.93
N ALA A 95 11.29 4.01 -4.00
CA ALA A 95 11.65 5.41 -4.12
C ALA A 95 12.93 5.81 -3.36
N SER A 96 13.63 6.81 -3.87
CA SER A 96 14.76 7.40 -3.16
C SER A 96 14.26 8.16 -1.92
N SER A 97 15.10 8.21 -0.88
CA SER A 97 14.78 8.89 0.37
C SER A 97 14.37 10.35 0.13
N GLY A 98 13.15 10.69 0.58
CA GLY A 98 12.59 12.04 0.47
C GLY A 98 11.70 12.28 -0.74
N SER A 99 11.55 11.31 -1.65
CA SER A 99 10.61 11.38 -2.77
C SER A 99 9.30 10.68 -2.44
N LEU A 100 8.20 11.24 -2.94
CA LEU A 100 6.90 10.58 -2.92
C LEU A 100 6.98 9.33 -3.78
N ASN A 101 6.56 8.17 -3.27
CA ASN A 101 6.50 6.92 -4.02
C ASN A 101 5.07 6.54 -4.41
N TYR A 102 4.91 5.77 -5.48
CA TYR A 102 3.57 5.39 -5.96
C TYR A 102 2.80 4.47 -4.99
N PRO A 103 3.41 3.58 -4.18
CA PRO A 103 2.68 2.84 -3.16
C PRO A 103 2.03 3.73 -2.12
N TYR A 104 2.71 4.78 -1.66
CA TYR A 104 2.14 5.77 -0.75
C TYR A 104 0.98 6.55 -1.40
N VAL A 105 1.15 6.95 -2.66
CA VAL A 105 0.08 7.60 -3.42
C VAL A 105 -1.13 6.68 -3.56
N LEU A 106 -0.91 5.43 -3.93
CA LEU A 106 -1.97 4.42 -4.02
C LEU A 106 -2.70 4.23 -2.69
N GLN A 107 -1.95 4.17 -1.58
CA GLN A 107 -2.52 4.12 -0.22
C GLN A 107 -3.45 5.33 0.04
N THR A 108 -3.00 6.52 -0.34
CA THR A 108 -3.78 7.75 -0.17
C THR A 108 -5.07 7.71 -0.99
N TYR A 109 -5.03 7.29 -2.26
CA TYR A 109 -6.22 7.16 -3.10
C TYR A 109 -7.22 6.16 -2.52
N ILE A 110 -6.76 4.99 -2.09
CA ILE A 110 -7.63 3.95 -1.53
C ILE A 110 -8.27 4.41 -0.22
N ASN A 111 -7.47 4.98 0.68
CA ASN A 111 -7.98 5.45 1.96
C ASN A 111 -8.97 6.60 1.79
N THR A 112 -8.69 7.56 0.88
CA THR A 112 -9.63 8.64 0.58
C THR A 112 -10.91 8.11 -0.04
N TYR A 113 -10.82 7.16 -0.97
CA TYR A 113 -11.99 6.52 -1.58
C TYR A 113 -12.87 5.84 -0.52
N LEU A 114 -12.29 5.09 0.40
CA LEU A 114 -13.03 4.43 1.48
C LEU A 114 -13.54 5.43 2.53
N CYS A 115 -12.77 6.49 2.84
CA CYS A 115 -13.21 7.56 3.76
C CYS A 115 -14.39 8.34 3.22
N ASP A 116 -14.36 8.73 1.94
CA ASP A 116 -15.48 9.45 1.33
C ASP A 116 -16.76 8.61 1.33
N ILE A 117 -16.60 7.32 1.32
CA ILE A 117 -17.68 6.36 1.49
C ILE A 117 -18.19 6.36 2.95
N TYR A 118 -17.31 6.58 3.94
CA TYR A 118 -17.65 6.64 5.37
C TYR A 118 -17.91 8.05 5.88
N ASP A 119 -17.45 9.08 5.18
CA ASP A 119 -17.63 10.46 5.62
C ASP A 119 -19.03 10.99 5.32
N PHE A 120 -20.01 10.40 6.01
CA PHE A 120 -21.33 10.99 6.16
C PHE A 120 -21.32 12.27 7.03
N SER A 121 -20.16 12.66 7.54
CA SER A 121 -20.05 13.88 8.34
C SER A 121 -20.40 15.15 7.54
N SER A 122 -20.22 15.10 6.22
CA SER A 122 -20.63 16.20 5.32
C SER A 122 -22.15 16.34 5.15
N THR A 123 -22.93 15.31 5.49
CA THR A 123 -24.41 15.35 5.45
C THR A 123 -25.02 15.70 6.79
N ILE A 124 -24.24 15.78 7.86
CA ILE A 124 -24.70 16.24 9.17
C ILE A 124 -24.53 17.74 9.21
N GLU A 125 -25.62 18.51 9.03
CA GLU A 125 -25.63 19.98 9.05
C GLU A 125 -25.00 20.63 10.30
N ASN A 126 -24.68 19.86 11.34
CA ASN A 126 -24.10 20.31 12.60
C ASN A 126 -22.92 19.45 13.09
N ALA A 127 -22.09 18.93 12.19
CA ALA A 127 -20.89 18.17 12.57
C ALA A 127 -19.95 18.94 13.52
N ALA A 128 -19.99 20.28 13.49
CA ALA A 128 -19.24 21.15 14.41
C ALA A 128 -19.71 21.10 15.88
N GLU A 129 -20.92 20.61 16.15
CA GLU A 129 -21.48 20.46 17.50
C GLU A 129 -21.23 19.10 18.15
N LEU A 130 -20.79 18.12 17.34
CA LEU A 130 -20.36 16.82 17.90
C LEU A 130 -19.08 17.04 18.70
N PRO A 131 -19.01 16.53 19.94
CA PRO A 131 -17.79 16.61 20.73
C PRO A 131 -16.65 15.97 19.93
N ARG A 132 -15.49 16.63 19.86
CA ARG A 132 -14.30 16.33 19.04
C ARG A 132 -14.04 14.82 18.97
N PHE A 133 -14.66 14.20 18.00
CA PHE A 133 -14.44 12.81 17.67
C PHE A 133 -13.22 12.78 16.74
N ASN A 134 -12.22 11.98 17.07
CA ASN A 134 -11.08 11.82 16.17
C ASN A 134 -11.46 10.79 15.09
N TRP A 135 -12.15 11.24 14.06
CA TRP A 135 -12.60 10.40 12.95
C TRP A 135 -11.45 9.71 12.23
N ASP A 136 -10.23 10.26 12.27
CA ASP A 136 -9.05 9.65 11.69
C ASP A 136 -8.70 8.30 12.34
N GLU A 137 -9.11 8.07 13.59
CA GLU A 137 -8.92 6.79 14.29
C GLU A 137 -9.88 5.70 13.81
N TYR A 138 -11.03 6.08 13.29
CA TYR A 138 -12.12 5.16 12.88
C TYR A 138 -12.28 5.06 11.37
N THR A 139 -11.29 5.48 10.61
CA THR A 139 -11.29 5.37 9.16
C THR A 139 -10.90 3.96 8.73
N VAL A 140 -11.71 3.31 7.92
CA VAL A 140 -11.36 2.03 7.31
C VAL A 140 -10.10 2.21 6.46
N LYS A 141 -9.07 1.41 6.71
CA LYS A 141 -7.79 1.47 6.00
C LYS A 141 -7.45 0.13 5.39
N ILE A 142 -7.24 0.12 4.08
CA ILE A 142 -6.63 -1.01 3.38
C ILE A 142 -5.12 -0.74 3.33
N PRO A 143 -4.28 -1.59 3.92
CA PRO A 143 -2.84 -1.36 3.89
C PRO A 143 -2.28 -1.54 2.49
N VAL A 144 -1.43 -0.61 2.04
CA VAL A 144 -0.60 -0.73 0.85
C VAL A 144 0.85 -0.87 1.29
N VAL A 145 1.36 -2.09 1.21
CA VAL A 145 2.72 -2.41 1.66
C VAL A 145 3.71 -2.17 0.55
N ASN A 146 4.74 -1.37 0.83
CA ASN A 146 5.85 -1.16 -0.10
C ASN A 146 6.95 -2.19 0.13
N MET A 147 7.08 -3.13 -0.79
CA MET A 147 8.13 -4.15 -0.85
C MET A 147 9.13 -3.85 -1.98
N GLY A 148 9.38 -2.58 -2.27
CA GLY A 148 10.44 -2.15 -3.17
C GLY A 148 11.80 -2.22 -2.49
N ALA A 149 12.84 -2.59 -3.25
CA ALA A 149 14.24 -2.53 -2.82
C ALA A 149 15.13 -2.01 -3.94
N GLY A 150 16.03 -1.08 -3.60
CA GLY A 150 16.85 -0.40 -4.58
C GLY A 150 17.78 -1.34 -5.33
N LYS A 151 17.95 -1.10 -6.65
CA LYS A 151 18.89 -1.81 -7.53
C LYS A 151 18.66 -3.33 -7.67
N GLU A 152 17.48 -3.83 -7.27
CA GLU A 152 17.16 -5.24 -7.43
C GLU A 152 16.81 -5.58 -8.88
N SER A 153 17.45 -6.61 -9.44
CA SER A 153 17.02 -7.24 -10.69
C SER A 153 15.71 -7.99 -10.50
N SER A 154 15.04 -8.36 -11.58
CA SER A 154 13.79 -9.14 -11.51
C SER A 154 13.97 -10.44 -10.71
N TYR A 155 15.06 -11.19 -10.94
CA TYR A 155 15.34 -12.42 -10.19
C TYR A 155 15.64 -12.17 -8.70
N THR A 156 16.21 -11.02 -8.34
CA THR A 156 16.40 -10.66 -6.94
C THR A 156 15.06 -10.43 -6.24
N VAL A 157 14.14 -9.69 -6.88
CA VAL A 157 12.78 -9.49 -6.35
C VAL A 157 12.02 -10.81 -6.25
N LEU A 158 12.08 -11.66 -7.29
CA LEU A 158 11.44 -12.98 -7.30
C LEU A 158 11.98 -13.92 -6.22
N GLY A 159 13.29 -13.87 -5.98
CA GLY A 159 13.95 -14.66 -4.91
C GLY A 159 13.51 -14.21 -3.53
N ARG A 160 13.49 -12.90 -3.30
CA ARG A 160 13.02 -12.30 -2.05
C ARG A 160 11.55 -12.63 -1.79
N ALA A 161 10.71 -12.61 -2.81
CA ALA A 161 9.32 -13.01 -2.72
C ALA A 161 9.12 -14.54 -2.59
N GLY A 162 10.16 -15.35 -2.78
CA GLY A 162 10.10 -16.81 -2.71
C GLY A 162 9.46 -17.51 -3.92
N SER A 163 9.15 -16.77 -5.00
CA SER A 163 8.56 -17.36 -6.21
C SER A 163 9.59 -18.10 -7.07
N ILE A 164 10.80 -17.56 -7.18
CA ILE A 164 11.99 -18.25 -7.69
C ILE A 164 13.05 -18.15 -6.58
N PRO A 165 13.05 -19.04 -5.59
CA PRO A 165 13.81 -18.86 -4.36
C PRO A 165 15.32 -18.79 -4.59
N TYR A 166 16.02 -18.16 -3.67
CA TYR A 166 17.47 -18.27 -3.58
C TYR A 166 17.85 -19.69 -3.16
N VAL A 167 18.96 -20.18 -3.68
CA VAL A 167 19.54 -21.47 -3.31
C VAL A 167 21.04 -21.34 -3.08
N THR A 168 21.58 -22.07 -2.12
CA THR A 168 23.03 -22.14 -1.87
C THR A 168 23.75 -22.61 -3.14
N SER A 169 24.85 -21.96 -3.51
CA SER A 169 25.65 -22.33 -4.70
C SER A 169 26.77 -23.32 -4.39
N ALA A 170 27.10 -23.51 -3.11
CA ALA A 170 28.14 -24.44 -2.64
C ALA A 170 27.72 -25.08 -1.31
N ASP A 171 28.31 -26.20 -0.99
CA ASP A 171 28.20 -26.80 0.34
C ASP A 171 28.78 -25.87 1.39
N MET A 172 28.11 -25.75 2.52
CA MET A 172 28.58 -24.97 3.66
C MET A 172 28.23 -25.64 4.99
N ILE A 173 28.90 -25.20 6.05
CA ILE A 173 28.62 -25.63 7.41
C ILE A 173 28.15 -24.42 8.20
N ILE A 174 26.97 -24.50 8.81
CA ILE A 174 26.49 -23.49 9.79
C ILE A 174 27.02 -23.95 11.16
N PRO A 175 27.89 -23.16 11.81
CA PRO A 175 28.49 -23.53 13.10
C PRO A 175 27.46 -23.56 14.24
N SER A 176 27.83 -24.19 15.35
CA SER A 176 27.00 -24.27 16.57
C SER A 176 26.74 -22.90 17.21
N GLU A 177 27.68 -21.99 17.05
CA GLU A 177 27.66 -20.64 17.59
C GLU A 177 27.02 -19.66 16.59
N CYS A 178 26.58 -18.52 17.08
CA CYS A 178 26.04 -17.43 16.25
C CYS A 178 27.19 -16.61 15.61
N LEU A 179 28.03 -17.27 14.81
CA LEU A 179 29.15 -16.63 14.11
C LEU A 179 28.79 -16.37 12.63
N PRO A 180 29.20 -15.22 12.06
CA PRO A 180 29.02 -14.95 10.64
C PRO A 180 29.76 -16.01 9.80
N THR A 181 29.04 -16.70 8.94
CA THR A 181 29.55 -17.75 8.06
C THR A 181 29.41 -17.29 6.61
N PRO A 182 30.50 -17.30 5.81
CA PRO A 182 30.41 -16.94 4.40
C PRO A 182 29.42 -17.85 3.67
N ILE A 183 28.57 -17.26 2.80
CA ILE A 183 27.60 -17.96 2.00
C ILE A 183 27.61 -17.45 0.56
N THR A 184 27.50 -18.37 -0.40
CA THR A 184 27.28 -18.06 -1.80
C THR A 184 25.95 -18.65 -2.24
N PHE A 185 25.19 -17.89 -3.04
CA PHE A 185 23.88 -18.32 -3.53
C PHE A 185 23.55 -17.67 -4.88
N SER A 186 22.57 -18.23 -5.54
CA SER A 186 21.98 -17.73 -6.78
C SER A 186 20.45 -17.87 -6.73
N SER A 187 19.75 -17.43 -7.76
CA SER A 187 18.38 -17.87 -7.96
C SER A 187 18.34 -19.38 -8.20
N LYS A 188 17.19 -20.02 -8.02
CA LYS A 188 17.00 -21.45 -8.33
C LYS A 188 17.34 -21.78 -9.80
N GLY A 189 17.28 -20.81 -10.70
CA GLY A 189 17.68 -20.95 -12.10
C GLY A 189 19.15 -20.64 -12.39
N GLY A 190 19.97 -20.37 -11.36
CA GLY A 190 21.40 -20.07 -11.51
C GLY A 190 21.73 -18.60 -11.86
N GLN A 191 20.73 -17.72 -11.92
CA GLN A 191 20.99 -16.29 -12.17
C GLN A 191 21.61 -15.62 -10.96
N VAL A 192 22.47 -14.64 -11.22
CA VAL A 192 23.08 -13.83 -10.18
C VAL A 192 21.98 -13.01 -9.48
N VAL A 193 22.01 -12.95 -8.17
CA VAL A 193 21.08 -12.17 -7.35
C VAL A 193 21.88 -11.33 -6.35
N THR A 194 21.40 -10.13 -6.08
CA THR A 194 22.09 -9.15 -5.23
C THR A 194 21.14 -8.59 -4.16
N PRO A 195 20.56 -9.47 -3.30
CA PRO A 195 19.69 -9.00 -2.21
C PRO A 195 20.45 -8.11 -1.23
N LEU A 196 19.72 -7.32 -0.44
CA LEU A 196 20.24 -6.38 0.57
C LEU A 196 20.98 -5.14 0.02
N THR A 197 21.26 -5.05 -1.28
CA THR A 197 21.93 -3.88 -1.85
C THR A 197 21.08 -2.60 -1.77
N GLY A 198 19.77 -2.74 -1.74
CA GLY A 198 18.81 -1.65 -1.60
C GLY A 198 18.01 -1.65 -0.30
N GLY A 199 18.47 -2.38 0.71
CA GLY A 199 17.79 -2.54 1.98
C GLY A 199 17.30 -3.96 2.21
N ASP A 200 16.72 -4.22 3.37
CA ASP A 200 16.24 -5.55 3.76
C ASP A 200 14.96 -5.96 3.01
N ALA A 201 13.98 -5.10 2.97
CA ALA A 201 12.69 -5.29 2.30
C ALA A 201 12.09 -6.70 2.49
N GLY A 202 12.19 -7.26 3.69
CA GLY A 202 11.65 -8.55 4.08
C GLY A 202 12.53 -9.77 3.71
N ILE A 203 13.82 -9.57 3.49
CA ILE A 203 14.77 -10.70 3.35
C ILE A 203 14.93 -11.39 4.69
N ASN A 204 15.26 -10.65 5.73
CA ASN A 204 15.53 -11.18 7.06
C ASN A 204 14.26 -11.24 7.95
N PRO A 205 14.19 -12.25 8.85
CA PRO A 205 15.11 -13.36 8.98
C PRO A 205 15.02 -14.33 7.81
N VAL A 206 16.11 -15.01 7.50
CA VAL A 206 16.11 -16.13 6.55
C VAL A 206 16.16 -17.47 7.27
N THR A 207 15.64 -18.52 6.61
CA THR A 207 15.74 -19.89 7.09
C THR A 207 16.45 -20.77 6.04
N ILE A 208 17.49 -21.49 6.45
CA ILE A 208 18.24 -22.43 5.61
C ILE A 208 18.21 -23.80 6.28
N ASP A 209 17.55 -24.77 5.66
CA ASP A 209 17.37 -26.14 6.19
C ASP A 209 16.89 -26.14 7.67
N GLY A 210 15.90 -25.31 7.99
CA GLY A 210 15.34 -25.21 9.34
C GLY A 210 16.17 -24.34 10.31
N VAL A 211 17.36 -23.90 9.94
CA VAL A 211 18.16 -22.96 10.77
C VAL A 211 17.79 -21.54 10.43
N GLU A 212 17.18 -20.83 11.40
CA GLU A 212 16.87 -19.41 11.28
C GLU A 212 18.11 -18.55 11.54
N GLY A 213 18.25 -17.48 10.75
CA GLY A 213 19.36 -16.55 10.88
C GLY A 213 19.17 -15.27 10.10
N THR A 214 20.23 -14.49 10.06
CA THR A 214 20.29 -13.20 9.35
C THR A 214 21.30 -13.29 8.22
N LEU A 215 20.86 -12.89 7.02
CA LEU A 215 21.74 -12.67 5.89
C LEU A 215 22.27 -11.23 5.95
N SER A 216 23.57 -11.05 5.73
CA SER A 216 24.21 -9.72 5.72
C SER A 216 25.22 -9.60 4.58
N ILE A 217 25.53 -8.35 4.19
CA ILE A 217 26.60 -8.00 3.24
C ILE A 217 27.74 -7.38 4.04
N ASN A 218 28.99 -7.64 3.67
CA ASN A 218 30.11 -6.91 4.23
C ASN A 218 30.02 -5.41 3.87
N SER A 219 30.14 -4.53 4.85
CA SER A 219 30.04 -3.08 4.66
C SER A 219 31.10 -2.50 3.72
N GLU A 220 32.25 -3.17 3.60
CA GLU A 220 33.33 -2.76 2.70
C GLU A 220 33.00 -3.06 1.23
N ASP A 221 32.13 -4.04 0.95
CA ASP A 221 31.72 -4.40 -0.41
C ASP A 221 30.64 -3.46 -0.98
N TYR A 222 29.99 -2.67 -0.12
CA TYR A 222 28.87 -1.81 -0.54
C TYR A 222 29.27 -0.67 -1.48
N ASN A 223 30.55 -0.28 -1.49
CA ASN A 223 31.08 0.85 -2.26
C ASN A 223 32.00 0.44 -3.44
N TYR A 224 32.17 -0.83 -3.71
CA TYR A 224 33.08 -1.33 -4.73
C TYR A 224 32.35 -2.01 -5.87
N ASN A 225 32.84 -1.85 -7.12
CA ASN A 225 32.43 -2.63 -8.31
C ASN A 225 32.92 -4.08 -8.24
N GLY A 226 32.99 -4.66 -7.06
CA GLY A 226 33.47 -6.00 -6.77
C GLY A 226 32.34 -6.99 -6.50
N THR A 227 32.70 -8.27 -6.35
CA THR A 227 31.78 -9.33 -5.96
C THR A 227 31.27 -9.09 -4.54
N LEU A 228 29.95 -9.07 -4.35
CA LEU A 228 29.35 -8.94 -3.03
C LEU A 228 29.64 -10.21 -2.20
N HIS A 229 30.10 -10.04 -0.98
CA HIS A 229 30.33 -11.13 -0.03
C HIS A 229 29.19 -11.16 0.99
N TYR A 230 28.48 -12.27 1.03
CA TYR A 230 27.37 -12.51 1.93
C TYR A 230 27.78 -13.39 3.10
N TYR A 231 27.17 -13.13 4.25
CA TYR A 231 27.33 -13.90 5.48
C TYR A 231 25.97 -14.30 6.02
N PHE A 232 25.88 -15.55 6.48
CA PHE A 232 24.75 -16.03 7.27
C PHE A 232 25.17 -16.13 8.73
N THR A 233 24.35 -15.57 9.62
CA THR A 233 24.53 -15.67 11.07
C THR A 233 23.26 -16.25 11.67
N ARG A 234 23.35 -17.46 12.27
CA ARG A 234 22.19 -18.08 12.92
C ARG A 234 21.69 -17.25 14.10
N SER A 235 20.37 -17.26 14.34
CA SER A 235 19.74 -16.45 15.38
C SER A 235 19.98 -16.96 16.80
N THR A 236 20.11 -18.28 16.96
CA THR A 236 20.31 -18.94 18.26
C THR A 236 21.34 -20.06 18.16
N PRO A 237 22.19 -20.30 19.18
CA PRO A 237 23.11 -21.45 19.20
C PRO A 237 22.35 -22.78 19.02
N GLY A 238 22.99 -23.76 18.37
CA GLY A 238 22.38 -25.07 18.13
C GLY A 238 23.41 -26.10 17.61
N ALA A 239 22.93 -27.22 17.09
CA ALA A 239 23.84 -28.21 16.49
C ALA A 239 24.50 -27.63 15.21
N GLU A 240 25.76 -27.97 14.98
CA GLU A 240 26.41 -27.73 13.70
C GLU A 240 25.59 -28.40 12.59
N THR A 241 25.37 -27.71 11.48
CA THR A 241 24.48 -28.16 10.40
C THR A 241 25.22 -28.09 9.07
N SER A 242 25.31 -29.20 8.38
CA SER A 242 25.85 -29.26 7.01
C SER A 242 24.76 -28.97 6.00
N ILE A 243 24.99 -27.98 5.18
CA ILE A 243 24.05 -27.44 4.16
C ILE A 243 24.62 -27.77 2.78
N PRO A 244 24.00 -28.67 2.01
CA PRO A 244 24.43 -28.97 0.64
C PRO A 244 24.08 -27.80 -0.32
N ALA A 245 24.84 -27.75 -1.41
CA ALA A 245 24.51 -26.86 -2.54
C ALA A 245 23.10 -27.14 -3.05
N GLY A 246 22.38 -26.09 -3.48
CA GLY A 246 20.99 -26.19 -3.93
C GLY A 246 19.94 -26.10 -2.82
N THR A 247 20.35 -25.97 -1.55
CA THR A 247 19.44 -25.82 -0.42
C THR A 247 18.74 -24.45 -0.53
N VAL A 248 17.42 -24.44 -0.37
CA VAL A 248 16.61 -23.21 -0.43
C VAL A 248 16.90 -22.30 0.75
N ILE A 249 17.13 -21.03 0.45
CA ILE A 249 17.18 -19.93 1.42
C ILE A 249 15.80 -19.29 1.43
N LYS A 250 15.04 -19.57 2.47
CA LYS A 250 13.69 -19.02 2.64
C LYS A 250 13.79 -17.67 3.32
N THR A 251 13.31 -16.62 2.66
CA THR A 251 13.25 -15.25 3.19
C THR A 251 11.99 -15.05 4.04
N ALA A 252 11.98 -14.05 4.92
CA ALA A 252 10.79 -13.70 5.68
C ALA A 252 9.63 -13.33 4.73
N ALA A 253 9.88 -12.56 3.67
CA ALA A 253 8.87 -12.12 2.72
C ALA A 253 8.25 -13.28 1.90
N SER A 254 8.88 -14.43 1.82
CA SER A 254 8.38 -15.56 1.02
C SER A 254 7.01 -16.08 1.48
N ASP A 255 6.68 -15.92 2.75
CA ASP A 255 5.39 -16.33 3.33
C ASP A 255 4.42 -15.17 3.57
N LEU A 256 4.90 -13.93 3.42
CA LEU A 256 4.08 -12.74 3.68
C LEU A 256 3.21 -12.37 2.47
N TYR A 257 2.11 -11.72 2.74
CA TYR A 257 1.23 -11.04 1.76
C TYR A 257 0.65 -11.93 0.66
N LYS A 258 0.60 -13.25 0.84
CA LYS A 258 0.04 -14.20 -0.16
C LYS A 258 -1.43 -13.96 -0.44
N ASP A 259 -2.16 -13.39 0.53
CA ASP A 259 -3.59 -13.07 0.43
C ASP A 259 -3.86 -11.65 -0.11
N TYR A 260 -2.81 -10.84 -0.30
CA TYR A 260 -2.92 -9.46 -0.75
C TYR A 260 -3.07 -9.39 -2.28
N ILE A 261 -3.62 -8.29 -2.77
CA ILE A 261 -3.54 -7.93 -4.20
C ILE A 261 -2.10 -7.51 -4.50
N HIS A 262 -1.52 -8.10 -5.54
CA HIS A 262 -0.15 -7.82 -5.93
C HIS A 262 -0.09 -6.73 -7.01
N VAL A 263 0.73 -5.69 -6.77
CA VAL A 263 1.22 -4.76 -7.78
C VAL A 263 2.68 -5.10 -8.03
N ILE A 264 2.98 -5.50 -9.27
CA ILE A 264 4.29 -6.04 -9.64
C ILE A 264 4.96 -5.08 -10.60
N PHE A 265 6.12 -4.53 -10.21
CA PHE A 265 6.92 -3.64 -11.04
C PHE A 265 8.37 -4.15 -11.09
N ILE A 266 8.61 -5.15 -11.93
CA ILE A 266 9.91 -5.78 -12.13
C ILE A 266 10.41 -5.56 -13.56
N GLY A 267 11.70 -5.72 -13.78
CA GLY A 267 12.34 -5.67 -15.08
C GLY A 267 12.97 -4.33 -15.45
N VAL A 268 12.87 -3.28 -14.61
CA VAL A 268 13.56 -2.01 -14.88
C VAL A 268 15.08 -2.20 -14.81
N TYR A 269 15.57 -3.02 -13.91
CA TYR A 269 16.99 -3.39 -13.76
C TYR A 269 17.37 -4.69 -14.48
N GLY A 270 16.54 -5.17 -15.42
CA GLY A 270 16.87 -6.29 -16.29
C GLY A 270 16.75 -7.67 -15.64
N GLU A 271 17.65 -8.58 -16.05
CA GLU A 271 17.67 -10.00 -15.71
C GLU A 271 16.49 -10.79 -16.33
N TYR A 272 16.19 -10.51 -17.61
CA TYR A 272 15.27 -11.29 -18.44
C TYR A 272 15.68 -11.24 -19.91
N ILE A 273 15.27 -12.27 -20.66
CA ILE A 273 15.55 -12.42 -22.08
C ILE A 273 14.29 -12.16 -22.91
N GLY A 274 13.94 -10.88 -23.09
CA GLY A 274 12.77 -10.48 -23.86
C GLY A 274 11.44 -10.63 -23.12
N GLY A 275 10.34 -10.34 -23.84
CA GLY A 275 9.01 -10.24 -23.25
C GLY A 275 8.46 -11.55 -22.71
N ASP A 276 8.68 -12.67 -23.42
CA ASP A 276 8.15 -13.98 -23.01
C ASP A 276 8.78 -14.47 -21.71
N ASP A 277 10.08 -14.23 -21.51
CA ASP A 277 10.75 -14.57 -20.25
C ASP A 277 10.21 -13.70 -19.09
N LEU A 278 10.07 -12.39 -19.30
CA LEU A 278 9.48 -11.52 -18.30
C LEU A 278 8.03 -11.92 -17.95
N VAL A 279 7.24 -12.32 -18.95
CA VAL A 279 5.89 -12.89 -18.72
C VAL A 279 5.95 -14.12 -17.83
N GLN A 280 6.88 -15.05 -18.07
CA GLN A 280 7.02 -16.25 -17.23
C GLN A 280 7.46 -15.90 -15.80
N GLN A 281 8.36 -14.93 -15.64
CA GLN A 281 8.77 -14.44 -14.34
C GLN A 281 7.57 -13.86 -13.57
N VAL A 282 6.76 -13.00 -14.19
CA VAL A 282 5.54 -12.45 -13.57
C VAL A 282 4.54 -13.56 -13.24
N ARG A 283 4.32 -14.54 -14.13
CA ARG A 283 3.45 -15.70 -13.85
C ARG A 283 3.93 -16.50 -12.66
N SER A 284 5.24 -16.76 -12.56
CA SER A 284 5.85 -17.45 -11.41
C SER A 284 5.62 -16.66 -10.12
N PHE A 285 5.65 -15.33 -10.20
CA PHE A 285 5.35 -14.46 -9.07
C PHE A 285 3.89 -14.57 -8.65
N LEU A 286 2.97 -14.48 -9.60
CA LEU A 286 1.52 -14.55 -9.33
C LEU A 286 1.08 -15.90 -8.79
N ALA A 287 1.79 -16.99 -9.12
CA ALA A 287 1.50 -18.32 -8.59
C ALA A 287 1.62 -18.42 -7.06
N ARG A 288 2.29 -17.47 -6.40
CA ARG A 288 2.35 -17.42 -4.92
C ARG A 288 1.10 -16.81 -4.28
N GLN A 289 0.28 -16.08 -5.03
CA GLN A 289 -0.95 -15.47 -4.55
C GLN A 289 -1.99 -16.56 -4.25
N VAL A 290 -2.51 -16.59 -3.03
CA VAL A 290 -3.44 -17.63 -2.56
C VAL A 290 -4.88 -17.17 -2.69
N LYS A 291 -5.15 -15.90 -2.33
CA LYS A 291 -6.49 -15.32 -2.35
C LYS A 291 -6.66 -14.40 -3.56
N ASN A 292 -7.81 -14.48 -4.21
CA ASN A 292 -8.13 -13.62 -5.36
C ASN A 292 -7.04 -13.59 -6.47
N PRO A 293 -6.62 -14.75 -7.03
CA PRO A 293 -5.49 -14.85 -7.96
C PRO A 293 -5.68 -14.04 -9.25
N GLU A 294 -6.92 -13.59 -9.52
CA GLU A 294 -7.24 -12.71 -10.65
C GLU A 294 -7.10 -11.22 -10.34
N ARG A 295 -6.83 -10.85 -9.08
CA ARG A 295 -6.70 -9.45 -8.65
C ARG A 295 -5.22 -9.10 -8.50
N PHE A 296 -4.64 -8.55 -9.56
CA PHE A 296 -3.27 -8.05 -9.60
C PHE A 296 -3.11 -6.95 -10.64
N ILE A 297 -2.06 -6.18 -10.54
CA ILE A 297 -1.63 -5.19 -11.54
C ILE A 297 -0.16 -5.44 -11.86
N VAL A 298 0.18 -5.40 -13.14
CA VAL A 298 1.57 -5.51 -13.61
C VAL A 298 1.96 -4.20 -14.28
N LEU A 299 3.07 -3.62 -13.84
CA LEU A 299 3.64 -2.40 -14.42
C LEU A 299 4.80 -2.78 -15.34
N GLY A 300 4.79 -2.23 -16.55
CA GLY A 300 5.84 -2.48 -17.53
C GLY A 300 7.11 -1.68 -17.26
N PRO A 301 8.28 -2.24 -17.59
CA PRO A 301 9.55 -1.53 -17.46
C PRO A 301 9.60 -0.32 -18.39
N TYR A 302 10.34 0.68 -17.98
CA TYR A 302 10.72 1.83 -18.81
C TYR A 302 12.23 1.82 -19.06
N ILE A 303 12.72 2.63 -20.00
CA ILE A 303 14.15 2.64 -20.32
C ILE A 303 14.97 2.93 -19.06
N ASN A 304 15.93 2.03 -18.81
CA ASN A 304 17.00 2.20 -17.87
C ASN A 304 18.32 2.19 -18.65
N SER A 305 19.15 3.22 -18.52
CA SER A 305 20.42 3.36 -19.25
C SER A 305 21.42 2.26 -18.89
N GLN A 306 21.31 1.69 -17.70
CA GLN A 306 22.19 0.63 -17.20
C GLN A 306 22.07 -0.67 -18.02
N TYR A 307 20.88 -0.92 -18.60
CA TYR A 307 20.58 -2.12 -19.39
C TYR A 307 20.28 -1.83 -20.86
N SER A 308 20.38 -0.57 -21.32
CA SER A 308 20.35 -0.11 -22.70
C SER A 308 19.32 -0.80 -23.61
N PHE A 309 18.09 -1.06 -23.10
CA PHE A 309 17.03 -1.56 -23.96
C PHE A 309 16.66 -0.53 -25.01
N SER A 310 16.67 -0.95 -26.27
CA SER A 310 16.14 -0.09 -27.33
C SER A 310 14.63 0.08 -27.18
N THR A 311 14.10 1.17 -27.69
CA THR A 311 12.65 1.42 -27.70
C THR A 311 11.87 0.30 -28.36
N TYR A 312 12.44 -0.28 -29.42
CA TYR A 312 11.85 -1.43 -30.11
C TYR A 312 11.75 -2.67 -29.22
N GLN A 313 12.75 -2.94 -28.41
CA GLN A 313 12.71 -4.06 -27.44
C GLN A 313 11.66 -3.82 -26.37
N LEU A 314 11.55 -2.59 -25.87
CA LEU A 314 10.51 -2.23 -24.90
C LEU A 314 9.10 -2.32 -25.50
N ASP A 315 8.90 -1.99 -26.76
CA ASP A 315 7.62 -2.17 -27.45
C ASP A 315 7.25 -3.65 -27.63
N ALA A 316 8.25 -4.50 -27.90
CA ALA A 316 8.06 -5.95 -27.94
C ALA A 316 7.69 -6.52 -26.56
N ILE A 317 8.34 -6.04 -25.49
CA ILE A 317 8.02 -6.38 -24.11
C ILE A 317 6.60 -5.94 -23.75
N ASP A 318 6.24 -4.68 -24.02
CA ASP A 318 4.89 -4.15 -23.81
C ASP A 318 3.83 -5.01 -24.54
N THR A 319 4.13 -5.46 -25.75
CA THR A 319 3.23 -6.30 -26.54
C THR A 319 3.02 -7.67 -25.88
N ALA A 320 4.11 -8.35 -25.49
CA ALA A 320 4.03 -9.65 -24.82
C ALA A 320 3.29 -9.55 -23.49
N MET A 321 3.58 -8.53 -22.69
CA MET A 321 2.95 -8.29 -21.40
C MET A 321 1.45 -7.97 -21.55
N MET A 322 1.08 -7.14 -22.53
CA MET A 322 -0.32 -6.82 -22.83
C MET A 322 -1.09 -8.07 -23.28
N GLN A 323 -0.49 -8.90 -24.13
CA GLN A 323 -1.10 -10.17 -24.55
C GLN A 323 -1.28 -11.14 -23.39
N ALA A 324 -0.33 -11.18 -22.45
CA ALA A 324 -0.36 -12.11 -21.34
C ALA A 324 -1.32 -11.70 -20.21
N PHE A 325 -1.44 -10.39 -19.92
CA PHE A 325 -2.13 -9.87 -18.74
C PHE A 325 -3.31 -8.93 -19.06
N GLY A 326 -3.49 -8.55 -20.34
CA GLY A 326 -4.62 -7.74 -20.80
C GLY A 326 -4.76 -6.43 -20.01
N ASN A 327 -5.96 -6.18 -19.53
CA ASN A 327 -6.28 -4.95 -18.79
C ASN A 327 -5.59 -4.86 -17.43
N ARG A 328 -4.95 -5.91 -16.93
CA ARG A 328 -4.14 -5.88 -15.69
C ARG A 328 -2.72 -5.37 -15.91
N TYR A 329 -2.31 -5.20 -17.18
CA TYR A 329 -1.02 -4.63 -17.53
C TYR A 329 -1.12 -3.12 -17.77
N ILE A 330 -0.11 -2.38 -17.30
CA ILE A 330 0.05 -0.94 -17.49
C ILE A 330 1.46 -0.68 -18.01
N SER A 331 1.60 -0.17 -19.25
CA SER A 331 2.87 0.34 -19.74
C SER A 331 3.13 1.72 -19.17
N VAL A 332 3.94 1.80 -18.12
CA VAL A 332 4.29 3.07 -17.46
C VAL A 332 4.95 4.03 -18.43
N ARG A 333 5.86 3.52 -19.28
CA ARG A 333 6.54 4.31 -20.31
C ARG A 333 5.54 4.97 -21.26
N LYS A 334 4.68 4.17 -21.90
CA LYS A 334 3.70 4.69 -22.89
C LYS A 334 2.75 5.69 -22.28
N TYR A 335 2.33 5.45 -21.03
CA TYR A 335 1.47 6.39 -20.34
C TYR A 335 2.17 7.72 -20.07
N LEU A 336 3.40 7.73 -19.55
CA LEU A 336 4.14 8.97 -19.27
C LEU A 336 4.51 9.73 -20.54
N VAL A 337 4.75 9.04 -21.65
CA VAL A 337 5.02 9.66 -22.97
C VAL A 337 3.74 10.22 -23.60
N GLY A 338 2.60 9.60 -23.38
CA GLY A 338 1.30 9.97 -23.96
C GLY A 338 0.46 10.84 -23.00
N ASP A 339 -0.47 10.19 -22.33
CA ASP A 339 -1.52 10.86 -21.52
C ASP A 339 -0.98 11.55 -20.27
N GLY A 340 0.22 11.18 -19.81
CA GLY A 340 0.82 11.67 -18.57
C GLY A 340 0.92 13.20 -18.49
N TYR A 341 1.11 13.90 -19.60
CA TYR A 341 1.16 15.37 -19.64
C TYR A 341 -0.21 16.01 -19.37
N ALA A 342 -1.24 15.51 -20.04
CA ALA A 342 -2.61 15.98 -19.84
C ALA A 342 -3.04 15.73 -18.38
N ASP A 343 -2.76 14.54 -17.89
CA ASP A 343 -3.10 14.12 -16.52
C ASP A 343 -2.30 14.88 -15.45
N ALA A 344 -1.08 15.33 -15.77
CA ALA A 344 -0.29 16.19 -14.90
C ALA A 344 -0.67 17.66 -14.96
N GLY A 345 -1.51 18.06 -15.92
CA GLY A 345 -1.86 19.48 -16.18
C GLY A 345 -0.65 20.32 -16.60
N ILE A 346 0.30 19.76 -17.35
CA ILE A 346 1.51 20.45 -17.81
C ILE A 346 1.66 20.33 -19.33
N SER A 347 2.44 21.24 -19.90
CA SER A 347 2.83 21.17 -21.32
C SER A 347 4.28 20.65 -21.45
N PRO A 348 4.59 19.85 -22.50
CA PRO A 348 5.94 19.41 -22.77
C PRO A 348 6.90 20.61 -23.02
N THR A 349 8.08 20.53 -22.46
CA THR A 349 9.21 21.44 -22.82
C THR A 349 9.82 21.05 -24.17
N GLY A 350 10.70 21.88 -24.71
CA GLY A 350 11.43 21.52 -25.94
C GLY A 350 12.28 20.26 -25.80
N GLU A 351 12.87 20.06 -24.61
CA GLU A 351 13.61 18.83 -24.31
C GLU A 351 12.67 17.62 -24.22
N ASP A 352 11.53 17.75 -23.55
CA ASP A 352 10.53 16.68 -23.46
C ASP A 352 10.05 16.22 -24.85
N VAL A 353 9.81 17.15 -25.78
CA VAL A 353 9.37 16.83 -27.15
C VAL A 353 10.38 15.90 -27.85
N TYR A 354 11.67 16.10 -27.64
CA TYR A 354 12.70 15.20 -28.18
C TYR A 354 12.55 13.79 -27.57
N TYR A 355 12.45 13.65 -26.24
CA TYR A 355 12.28 12.34 -25.59
C TYR A 355 10.99 11.65 -25.98
N ILE A 356 9.89 12.40 -26.10
CA ILE A 356 8.59 11.90 -26.57
C ILE A 356 8.73 11.32 -28.00
N SER A 357 9.44 12.04 -28.91
CA SER A 357 9.64 11.57 -30.27
C SER A 357 10.44 10.25 -30.37
N GLN A 358 11.25 9.97 -29.35
CA GLN A 358 12.00 8.73 -29.20
C GLN A 358 11.24 7.66 -28.38
N ASN A 359 10.00 7.94 -27.97
CA ASN A 359 9.19 7.08 -27.12
C ASN A 359 9.89 6.72 -25.78
N ILE A 360 10.61 7.67 -25.21
CA ILE A 360 11.37 7.58 -23.95
C ILE A 360 10.72 8.46 -22.91
N VAL A 361 10.72 8.03 -21.63
CA VAL A 361 10.20 8.82 -20.52
C VAL A 361 10.89 10.19 -20.46
N PRO A 362 10.11 11.28 -20.55
CA PRO A 362 10.65 12.63 -20.65
C PRO A 362 11.22 13.17 -19.34
N PRO A 363 12.15 14.16 -19.40
CA PRO A 363 12.76 14.79 -18.23
C PRO A 363 11.76 15.36 -17.22
N SER A 364 10.62 15.89 -17.66
CA SER A 364 9.58 16.42 -16.77
C SER A 364 9.02 15.39 -15.78
N PHE A 365 9.23 14.10 -16.00
CA PHE A 365 8.83 13.00 -15.13
C PHE A 365 10.00 12.33 -14.41
N LYS A 366 11.21 12.87 -14.51
CA LYS A 366 12.42 12.36 -13.88
C LYS A 366 12.93 13.31 -12.80
N VAL A 367 13.74 12.80 -11.88
CA VAL A 367 14.36 13.60 -10.81
C VAL A 367 15.33 14.65 -11.42
N ALA A 368 16.03 14.28 -12.50
CA ALA A 368 16.86 15.16 -13.30
C ALA A 368 16.86 14.66 -14.77
N SER A 369 17.18 15.51 -15.74
CA SER A 369 17.10 15.21 -17.17
C SER A 369 17.79 13.90 -17.57
N HIS A 370 18.91 13.58 -16.95
CA HIS A 370 19.68 12.35 -17.22
C HIS A 370 19.50 11.28 -16.13
N SER A 371 18.60 11.51 -15.16
CA SER A 371 18.28 10.50 -14.16
C SER A 371 17.37 9.42 -14.74
N GLU A 372 17.50 8.24 -14.20
CA GLU A 372 16.58 7.13 -14.48
C GLU A 372 15.43 7.10 -13.47
N GLU A 373 15.60 7.77 -12.35
CA GLU A 373 14.61 7.81 -11.29
C GLU A 373 13.44 8.72 -11.64
N LEU A 374 12.24 8.22 -11.43
CA LEU A 374 11.01 8.98 -11.58
C LEU A 374 10.85 9.98 -10.44
N ASN A 375 10.35 11.16 -10.75
CA ASN A 375 10.09 12.19 -9.75
C ASN A 375 8.70 12.02 -9.10
N SER A 376 8.42 12.84 -8.07
CA SER A 376 7.14 12.80 -7.34
C SER A 376 5.92 13.00 -8.23
N ARG A 377 6.03 13.74 -9.35
CA ARG A 377 4.94 13.91 -10.32
C ARG A 377 4.62 12.58 -11.02
N ALA A 378 5.64 11.87 -11.52
CA ALA A 378 5.44 10.57 -12.15
C ALA A 378 4.85 9.57 -11.15
N HIS A 379 5.35 9.54 -9.91
CA HIS A 379 4.82 8.67 -8.88
C HIS A 379 3.35 8.94 -8.54
N ARG A 380 2.92 10.22 -8.51
CA ARG A 380 1.51 10.58 -8.35
C ARG A 380 0.64 10.02 -9.48
N LEU A 381 1.10 10.20 -10.72
CA LEU A 381 0.39 9.69 -11.89
C LEU A 381 0.30 8.17 -11.89
N ILE A 382 1.38 7.47 -11.56
CA ILE A 382 1.41 6.00 -11.49
C ILE A 382 0.46 5.49 -10.40
N GLY A 383 0.51 6.05 -9.20
CA GLY A 383 -0.37 5.65 -8.09
C GLY A 383 -1.85 5.85 -8.43
N ARG A 384 -2.21 6.99 -9.03
CA ARG A 384 -3.56 7.26 -9.55
C ARG A 384 -3.98 6.27 -10.64
N LEU A 385 -3.08 6.01 -11.58
CA LEU A 385 -3.35 5.09 -12.69
C LEU A 385 -3.61 3.67 -12.21
N ILE A 386 -2.86 3.20 -11.22
CA ILE A 386 -3.08 1.90 -10.58
C ILE A 386 -4.44 1.87 -9.89
N PHE A 387 -4.76 2.88 -9.08
CA PHE A 387 -6.04 2.99 -8.39
C PHE A 387 -7.22 2.95 -9.38
N ASN A 388 -7.19 3.81 -10.41
CA ASN A 388 -8.23 3.85 -11.43
C ASN A 388 -8.37 2.51 -12.17
N ARG A 389 -7.25 1.82 -12.43
CA ARG A 389 -7.27 0.51 -13.05
C ARG A 389 -7.89 -0.54 -12.16
N MET A 390 -7.58 -0.58 -10.86
CA MET A 390 -8.19 -1.48 -9.88
C MET A 390 -9.69 -1.22 -9.76
N GLN A 391 -10.09 0.06 -9.73
CA GLN A 391 -11.50 0.47 -9.69
C GLN A 391 -12.25 0.01 -10.95
N ASN A 392 -11.68 0.22 -12.14
CA ASN A 392 -12.28 -0.19 -13.40
C ASN A 392 -12.36 -1.72 -13.56
N LEU A 393 -11.52 -2.47 -12.86
CA LEU A 393 -11.54 -3.93 -12.80
C LEU A 393 -12.46 -4.47 -11.70
N GLY A 394 -13.15 -3.60 -10.95
CA GLY A 394 -14.08 -3.98 -9.90
C GLY A 394 -13.41 -4.54 -8.63
N TYR A 395 -12.13 -4.22 -8.37
CA TYR A 395 -11.41 -4.80 -7.22
C TYR A 395 -11.95 -4.34 -5.86
N PHE A 396 -12.72 -3.26 -5.85
CA PHE A 396 -13.32 -2.69 -4.64
C PHE A 396 -14.84 -2.96 -4.55
N ASP A 397 -15.45 -3.63 -5.55
CA ASP A 397 -16.91 -3.78 -5.63
C ASP A 397 -17.46 -4.62 -4.46
N GLU A 398 -16.84 -5.76 -4.14
CA GLU A 398 -17.26 -6.60 -3.02
C GLU A 398 -17.22 -5.86 -1.68
N ILE A 399 -16.14 -5.12 -1.40
CA ILE A 399 -16.06 -4.30 -0.20
C ILE A 399 -17.12 -3.22 -0.19
N SER A 400 -17.33 -2.58 -1.34
CA SER A 400 -18.37 -1.57 -1.49
C SER A 400 -19.76 -2.14 -1.17
N ASP A 401 -20.04 -3.35 -1.62
CA ASP A 401 -21.35 -4.01 -1.40
C ASP A 401 -21.49 -4.47 0.06
N GLU A 402 -20.47 -5.09 0.64
CA GLU A 402 -20.50 -5.59 2.03
C GLU A 402 -20.55 -4.46 3.06
N LEU A 403 -19.87 -3.34 2.79
CA LEU A 403 -19.94 -2.14 3.64
C LEU A 403 -21.19 -1.30 3.37
N ASN A 404 -22.09 -1.75 2.49
CA ASN A 404 -23.36 -1.08 2.18
C ASN A 404 -23.20 0.38 1.70
N LEU A 405 -22.17 0.61 0.88
CA LEU A 405 -21.89 1.94 0.37
C LEU A 405 -23.00 2.36 -0.58
N GLU A 406 -23.63 3.50 -0.29
CA GLU A 406 -24.74 3.97 -1.11
C GLU A 406 -24.33 4.15 -2.57
N GLU A 407 -25.19 3.72 -3.47
CA GLU A 407 -25.06 3.96 -4.92
C GLU A 407 -24.83 5.44 -5.24
N THR A 408 -25.40 6.33 -4.42
CA THR A 408 -25.27 7.77 -4.52
C THR A 408 -23.82 8.23 -4.32
N THR A 409 -23.11 7.67 -3.32
CA THR A 409 -21.70 7.98 -3.07
C THR A 409 -20.82 7.45 -4.20
N LYS A 410 -21.06 6.21 -4.66
CA LYS A 410 -20.40 5.64 -5.85
C LYS A 410 -20.58 6.53 -7.09
N LYS A 411 -21.75 7.10 -7.27
CA LYS A 411 -22.09 7.96 -8.40
C LYS A 411 -21.40 9.34 -8.27
N ILE A 412 -21.41 9.95 -7.07
CA ILE A 412 -20.75 11.22 -6.81
C ILE A 412 -19.24 11.12 -7.09
N LEU A 413 -18.57 10.05 -6.63
CA LEU A 413 -17.16 9.85 -6.88
C LEU A 413 -16.83 9.67 -8.38
N LYS A 414 -17.73 9.06 -9.16
CA LYS A 414 -17.61 8.97 -10.61
C LYS A 414 -17.88 10.28 -11.34
N GLU A 415 -18.84 11.07 -10.85
CA GLU A 415 -19.33 12.29 -11.51
C GLU A 415 -18.60 13.56 -11.06
N THR A 416 -17.90 13.53 -9.92
CA THR A 416 -17.12 14.67 -9.40
C THR A 416 -15.67 14.30 -9.09
N PRO A 417 -14.88 13.85 -10.09
CA PRO A 417 -13.47 13.49 -9.90
C PRO A 417 -12.66 14.67 -9.37
N ASP A 418 -13.06 15.92 -9.68
CA ASP A 418 -12.36 17.14 -9.23
C ASP A 418 -12.38 17.31 -7.71
N TYR A 419 -13.46 16.95 -7.03
CA TYR A 419 -13.54 17.00 -5.56
C TYR A 419 -12.59 15.98 -4.92
N PHE A 420 -12.60 14.72 -5.40
CA PHE A 420 -11.72 13.66 -4.96
C PHE A 420 -10.24 14.03 -5.18
N GLU A 421 -9.91 14.53 -6.38
CA GLU A 421 -8.56 14.99 -6.71
C GLU A 421 -8.11 16.19 -5.84
N ALA A 422 -9.02 17.06 -5.43
CA ALA A 422 -8.71 18.17 -4.53
C ALA A 422 -8.34 17.68 -3.12
N ILE A 423 -9.04 16.69 -2.57
CA ILE A 423 -8.72 16.06 -1.29
C ILE A 423 -7.34 15.40 -1.39
N ILE A 424 -7.12 14.55 -2.39
CA ILE A 424 -5.84 13.88 -2.64
C ILE A 424 -4.69 14.90 -2.75
N LYS A 425 -4.89 15.97 -3.52
CA LYS A 425 -3.88 17.03 -3.68
C LYS A 425 -3.53 17.73 -2.39
N ASN A 426 -4.49 17.89 -1.49
CA ASN A 426 -4.25 18.49 -0.17
C ASN A 426 -3.54 17.52 0.77
N THR A 427 -3.83 16.23 0.71
CA THR A 427 -3.21 15.18 1.53
C THR A 427 -1.77 14.89 1.09
N LEU A 428 -1.47 14.99 -0.22
CA LEU A 428 -0.15 14.69 -0.80
C LEU A 428 0.77 15.93 -0.95
N LYS A 429 0.45 17.05 -0.32
CA LYS A 429 1.36 18.22 -0.25
C LYS A 429 2.46 17.98 0.76
#